data_f476f97f80b23f5a6339dfc271edadc5
#
_entry.id   f476f97f80b23f5a6339dfc271edadc5
#
_cell.length_a   1.000
_cell.length_b   1.000
_cell.length_c   1.000
_cell.angle_alpha   90.00
_cell.angle_beta   90.00
_cell.angle_gamma   90.00
#
_symmetry.space_group_name_H-M   'P 1'
#
loop_
_entity.id
_entity.type
_entity.pdbx_description
1 polymer ?
#
loop_
_entity_poly.entity_id
_entity_poly.type
_entity_poly.pdbx_seq_one_letter_code
_entity_poly.pdbx_strand_id
1 'polypeptide(L)'
;MYLIECANAYLAAVQLQQKEMDYQTAFAVMMVKKQLQSHVEFLQNEELKLAEKYAEKDEKGNIKWTERGTFPYRDADAAAGYQRERRALGMTQVEDDFT
;
A
#
# COMPACT_ATOMS: atom_id res chain seq x y z
N MET A 1 -4.78 -8.53 -11.95
CA MET A 1 -5.15 -7.57 -10.90
C MET A 1 -4.01 -6.57 -10.72
N TYR A 2 -4.33 -5.31 -10.50
CA TYR A 2 -3.30 -4.31 -10.23
C TYR A 2 -2.98 -4.24 -8.74
N LEU A 3 -1.77 -3.81 -8.39
CA LEU A 3 -1.36 -3.69 -6.98
C LEU A 3 -2.29 -2.78 -6.18
N ILE A 4 -2.76 -1.68 -6.75
CA ILE A 4 -3.69 -0.78 -6.07
C ILE A 4 -5.02 -1.48 -5.75
N GLU A 5 -5.47 -2.37 -6.63
CA GLU A 5 -6.67 -3.16 -6.40
C GLU A 5 -6.47 -4.17 -5.26
N CYS A 6 -5.28 -4.76 -5.17
CA CYS A 6 -4.94 -5.66 -4.08
C CYS A 6 -4.99 -4.94 -2.73
N ALA A 7 -4.44 -3.74 -2.66
CA ALA A 7 -4.46 -2.94 -1.43
C ALA A 7 -5.89 -2.59 -1.01
N ASN A 8 -6.73 -2.19 -1.98
CA ASN A 8 -8.13 -1.85 -1.70
C ASN A 8 -8.92 -3.09 -1.24
N ALA A 9 -8.70 -4.24 -1.89
CA ALA A 9 -9.36 -5.48 -1.51
C ALA A 9 -8.91 -5.94 -0.11
N TYR A 10 -7.64 -5.78 0.22
CA TYR A 10 -7.13 -6.12 1.55
C TYR A 10 -7.79 -5.26 2.64
N LEU A 11 -7.91 -3.95 2.41
CA LEU A 11 -8.57 -3.05 3.35
C LEU A 11 -10.04 -3.42 3.55
N ALA A 12 -10.74 -3.78 2.46
CA ALA A 12 -12.12 -4.24 2.54
C ALA A 12 -12.23 -5.51 3.38
N ALA A 13 -11.30 -6.45 3.22
CA ALA A 13 -11.28 -7.69 4.01
C ALA A 13 -11.05 -7.39 5.50
N VAL A 14 -10.15 -6.46 5.83
CA VAL A 14 -9.92 -6.04 7.22
C VAL A 14 -11.19 -5.46 7.83
N GLN A 15 -11.90 -4.60 7.09
CA GLN A 15 -13.15 -4.01 7.57
C GLN A 15 -14.22 -5.07 7.80
N LEU A 16 -14.33 -6.05 6.90
CA LEU A 16 -15.29 -7.14 7.05
C LEU A 16 -15.00 -8.00 8.29
N GLN A 17 -13.74 -8.23 8.62
CA GLN A 17 -13.37 -9.00 9.80
C GLN A 17 -13.79 -8.34 11.12
N GLN A 18 -14.08 -7.04 11.12
CA GLN A 18 -14.52 -6.33 12.31
C GLN A 18 -16.01 -6.52 12.58
N LYS A 19 -16.75 -7.12 11.66
CA LYS A 19 -18.18 -7.36 11.80
C LYS A 19 -18.44 -8.79 12.26
N GLU A 20 -19.54 -9.00 12.98
CA GLU A 20 -19.99 -10.34 13.28
C GLU A 20 -20.34 -11.10 12.01
N MET A 21 -19.83 -12.31 11.87
CA MET A 21 -20.12 -13.15 10.73
C MET A 21 -19.96 -14.62 11.13
N ASP A 22 -20.56 -15.52 10.35
CA ASP A 22 -20.44 -16.94 10.62
C ASP A 22 -19.02 -17.44 10.34
N TYR A 23 -18.75 -18.69 10.78
CA TYR A 23 -17.41 -19.26 10.63
C TYR A 23 -16.98 -19.44 9.18
N GLN A 24 -17.91 -19.80 8.29
CA GLN A 24 -17.58 -20.00 6.89
C GLN A 24 -17.19 -18.71 6.22
N THR A 25 -17.96 -17.64 6.46
CA THR A 25 -17.67 -16.32 5.92
C THR A 25 -16.37 -15.77 6.51
N ALA A 26 -16.17 -15.90 7.82
CA ALA A 26 -14.95 -15.43 8.47
C ALA A 26 -13.72 -16.12 7.91
N PHE A 27 -13.80 -17.43 7.69
CA PHE A 27 -12.71 -18.21 7.11
C PHE A 27 -12.39 -17.77 5.68
N ALA A 28 -13.43 -17.55 4.85
CA ALA A 28 -13.26 -17.11 3.48
C ALA A 28 -12.58 -15.72 3.43
N VAL A 29 -13.00 -14.80 4.28
CA VAL A 29 -12.40 -13.45 4.36
C VAL A 29 -10.93 -13.56 4.78
N MET A 30 -10.63 -14.39 5.76
CA MET A 30 -9.26 -14.61 6.22
C MET A 30 -8.37 -15.15 5.10
N MET A 31 -8.86 -16.12 4.31
CA MET A 31 -8.11 -16.70 3.21
C MET A 31 -7.81 -15.69 2.13
N VAL A 32 -8.80 -14.86 1.75
CA VAL A 32 -8.61 -13.79 0.77
C VAL A 32 -7.57 -12.78 1.27
N LYS A 33 -7.70 -12.37 2.53
CA LYS A 33 -6.75 -11.44 3.15
C LYS A 33 -5.33 -11.99 3.12
N LYS A 34 -5.16 -13.27 3.45
CA LYS A 34 -3.86 -13.92 3.46
C LYS A 34 -3.23 -13.96 2.06
N GLN A 35 -4.03 -14.26 1.03
CA GLN A 35 -3.57 -14.29 -0.34
C GLN A 35 -3.11 -12.90 -0.82
N LEU A 36 -3.80 -11.84 -0.39
CA LEU A 36 -3.47 -10.47 -0.78
C LEU A 36 -2.28 -9.89 -0.02
N GLN A 37 -1.95 -10.45 1.14
CA GLN A 37 -0.97 -9.87 2.06
C GLN A 37 0.40 -9.65 1.40
N SER A 38 0.89 -10.63 0.65
CA SER A 38 2.19 -10.52 0.01
C SER A 38 2.26 -9.38 -1.01
N HIS A 39 1.17 -9.17 -1.76
CA HIS A 39 1.10 -8.07 -2.72
C HIS A 39 1.04 -6.72 -2.02
N VAL A 40 0.30 -6.64 -0.91
CA VAL A 40 0.21 -5.41 -0.12
C VAL A 40 1.55 -5.07 0.51
N GLU A 41 2.26 -6.07 1.04
CA GLU A 41 3.59 -5.87 1.61
C GLU A 41 4.59 -5.38 0.56
N PHE A 42 4.54 -5.95 -0.64
CA PHE A 42 5.38 -5.49 -1.74
C PHE A 42 5.10 -4.03 -2.07
N LEU A 43 3.82 -3.67 -2.19
CA LEU A 43 3.42 -2.29 -2.49
C LEU A 43 3.92 -1.34 -1.41
N GLN A 44 3.75 -1.69 -0.13
CA GLN A 44 4.20 -0.86 0.99
C GLN A 44 5.71 -0.67 0.99
N ASN A 45 6.46 -1.73 0.72
CA ASN A 45 7.92 -1.65 0.66
C ASN A 45 8.40 -0.75 -0.48
N GLU A 46 7.76 -0.83 -1.65
CA GLU A 46 8.09 0.04 -2.78
C GLU A 46 7.70 1.49 -2.50
N GLU A 47 6.59 1.73 -1.81
CA GLU A 47 6.20 3.08 -1.38
C GLU A 47 7.26 3.69 -0.46
N LEU A 48 7.81 2.90 0.46
CA LEU A 48 8.87 3.37 1.34
C LEU A 48 10.13 3.74 0.56
N LYS A 49 10.50 2.96 -0.43
CA LYS A 49 11.64 3.27 -1.31
C LYS A 49 11.42 4.58 -2.05
N LEU A 50 10.21 4.80 -2.56
CA LEU A 50 9.87 6.05 -3.23
C LEU A 50 9.91 7.22 -2.26
N ALA A 51 9.40 7.03 -1.04
CA ALA A 51 9.43 8.06 -0.02
C ALA A 51 10.88 8.46 0.30
N GLU A 52 11.78 7.50 0.45
CA GLU A 52 13.18 7.78 0.71
C GLU A 52 13.84 8.57 -0.43
N LYS A 53 13.41 8.31 -1.65
CA LYS A 53 13.96 8.97 -2.83
C LYS A 53 13.51 10.44 -2.96
N TYR A 54 12.26 10.74 -2.60
CA TYR A 54 11.64 12.03 -2.90
C TYR A 54 11.26 12.86 -1.67
N ALA A 55 11.24 12.28 -0.49
CA ALA A 55 10.83 12.99 0.72
C ALA A 55 11.93 13.93 1.23
N GLU A 56 11.51 15.02 1.87
CA GLU A 56 12.43 15.86 2.62
C GLU A 56 12.91 15.09 3.86
N LYS A 57 14.20 15.15 4.11
CA LYS A 57 14.82 14.45 5.24
C LYS A 57 15.31 15.44 6.28
N ASP A 58 15.34 15.02 7.54
CA ASP A 58 15.88 15.80 8.63
C ASP A 58 17.40 15.73 8.65
N GLU A 59 18.03 16.37 9.64
CA GLU A 59 19.49 16.42 9.79
C GLU A 59 20.13 15.03 9.95
N LYS A 60 19.35 14.07 10.44
CA LYS A 60 19.82 12.70 10.67
C LYS A 60 19.60 11.80 9.45
N GLY A 61 19.04 12.33 8.38
CA GLY A 61 18.73 11.57 7.17
C GLY A 61 17.44 10.77 7.23
N ASN A 62 16.59 11.05 8.21
CA ASN A 62 15.29 10.40 8.34
C ASN A 62 14.21 11.21 7.66
N ILE A 63 13.19 10.51 7.11
CA ILE A 63 12.05 11.16 6.48
C ILE A 63 11.25 11.92 7.55
N LYS A 64 10.85 13.15 7.22
CA LYS A 64 10.04 13.99 8.11
C LYS A 64 8.57 13.58 8.05
N TRP A 65 8.23 12.45 8.66
CA TRP A 65 6.85 11.96 8.69
C TRP A 65 5.94 12.91 9.47
N THR A 66 4.74 13.11 8.96
CA THR A 66 3.69 13.85 9.68
C THR A 66 2.88 12.89 10.53
N GLU A 67 2.03 13.42 11.42
CA GLU A 67 1.14 12.61 12.24
C GLU A 67 0.15 11.80 11.42
N ARG A 68 -0.13 12.22 10.19
CA ARG A 68 -1.05 11.54 9.28
C ARG A 68 -0.40 10.42 8.48
N GLY A 69 0.91 10.17 8.69
CA GLY A 69 1.63 9.17 7.93
C GLY A 69 2.06 9.63 6.54
N THR A 70 2.00 10.93 6.28
CA THR A 70 2.49 11.54 5.04
C THR A 70 3.86 12.19 5.26
N PHE A 71 4.41 12.79 4.22
CA PHE A 71 5.71 13.45 4.31
C PHE A 71 5.77 14.61 3.33
N PRO A 72 6.56 15.67 3.64
CA PRO A 72 6.80 16.74 2.68
C PRO A 72 7.80 16.29 1.62
N TYR A 73 7.65 16.79 0.40
CA TYR A 73 8.61 16.55 -0.68
C TYR A 73 9.74 17.56 -0.61
N ARG A 74 10.92 17.17 -1.14
CA ARG A 74 12.08 18.05 -1.16
C ARG A 74 11.82 19.32 -2.00
N ASP A 75 11.11 19.17 -3.12
CA ASP A 75 10.76 20.25 -4.03
C ASP A 75 9.58 19.83 -4.91
N ALA A 76 9.15 20.72 -5.82
CA ALA A 76 8.02 20.44 -6.71
C ALA A 76 8.34 19.31 -7.70
N ASP A 77 9.58 19.22 -8.17
CA ASP A 77 9.99 18.15 -9.09
C ASP A 77 9.95 16.80 -8.40
N ALA A 78 10.34 16.74 -7.12
CA ALA A 78 10.27 15.52 -6.32
C ALA A 78 8.82 15.07 -6.14
N ALA A 79 7.90 16.00 -5.87
CA ALA A 79 6.48 15.69 -5.75
C ALA A 79 5.92 15.09 -7.04
N ALA A 80 6.22 15.69 -8.17
CA ALA A 80 5.79 15.21 -9.48
C ALA A 80 6.36 13.81 -9.79
N GLY A 81 7.65 13.62 -9.50
CA GLY A 81 8.33 12.35 -9.70
C GLY A 81 7.72 11.22 -8.84
N TYR A 82 7.48 11.52 -7.56
CA TYR A 82 6.86 10.57 -6.65
C TYR A 82 5.48 10.13 -7.14
N GLN A 83 4.64 11.09 -7.51
CA GLN A 83 3.28 10.79 -7.97
C GLN A 83 3.29 9.95 -9.25
N ARG A 84 4.20 10.25 -10.17
CA ARG A 84 4.32 9.48 -11.42
C ARG A 84 4.74 8.04 -11.14
N GLU A 85 5.79 7.84 -10.34
CA GLU A 85 6.27 6.51 -10.01
C GLU A 85 5.28 5.75 -9.14
N ARG A 86 4.61 6.43 -8.20
CA ARG A 86 3.59 5.81 -7.34
C ARG A 86 2.40 5.31 -8.17
N ARG A 87 1.99 6.10 -9.16
CA ARG A 87 0.91 5.70 -10.07
C ARG A 87 1.32 4.47 -10.89
N ALA A 88 2.52 4.47 -11.44
CA ALA A 88 3.04 3.33 -12.20
C ALA A 88 3.10 2.07 -11.31
N LEU A 89 3.54 2.22 -10.06
CA LEU A 89 3.58 1.13 -9.10
C LEU A 89 2.18 0.56 -8.84
N GLY A 90 1.20 1.44 -8.57
CA GLY A 90 -0.17 1.01 -8.30
C GLY A 90 -0.81 0.29 -9.49
N MET A 91 -0.40 0.61 -10.70
CA MET A 91 -0.91 0.01 -11.93
C MET A 91 -0.11 -1.23 -12.37
N THR A 92 0.86 -1.68 -11.57
CA THR A 92 1.60 -2.92 -11.85
C THR A 92 0.65 -4.10 -11.70
N GLN A 93 0.57 -4.92 -12.74
CA GLN A 93 -0.25 -6.14 -12.72
C GLN A 93 0.45 -7.23 -11.91
N VAL A 94 -0.32 -7.96 -11.15
CA VAL A 94 0.14 -9.14 -10.43
C VAL A 94 -0.67 -10.35 -10.86
N GLU A 95 -0.01 -11.49 -10.94
CA GLU A 95 -0.71 -12.76 -11.14
C GLU A 95 -1.30 -13.19 -9.81
N ASP A 96 -2.57 -13.56 -9.83
CA ASP A 96 -3.24 -14.05 -8.64
C ASP A 96 -4.18 -15.20 -9.00
N ASP A 97 -4.59 -15.94 -7.97
CA ASP A 97 -5.43 -17.12 -8.14
C ASP A 97 -6.87 -16.87 -7.69
N PHE A 98 -7.30 -15.60 -7.74
CA PHE A 98 -8.64 -15.22 -7.26
C PHE A 98 -9.74 -15.45 -8.28
N THR A 99 -9.41 -15.87 -9.45
CA THR A 99 -10.40 -16.14 -10.49
C THR A 99 -11.01 -17.53 -10.35
#